data_c5ab3d233639393103789fe51f3c7337
#
_entry.id   c5ab3d233639393103789fe51f3c7337
#
_cell.length_a   1.000
_cell.length_b   1.000
_cell.length_c   1.000
_cell.angle_alpha   90.00
_cell.angle_beta   90.00
_cell.angle_gamma   90.00
#
_symmetry.space_group_name_H-M   'P 1'
#
loop_
_entity.id
_entity.type
_entity.pdbx_description
1 polymer ?
#
loop_
_entity_poly.entity_id
_entity_poly.type
_entity_poly.pdbx_seq_one_letter_code
_entity_poly.pdbx_strand_id
1 'polypeptide(L)'
;YISAEIAHERISGVVLFVNGPGGMITRVDVLEKLIRQSPKPIVAYITGVCASAHFWFVSACARRFVSSPMDEIGSCGVVYTFQSFKEYYAQMRIEIEDSYPDSADRKNRAYRDNEEKQDDTLIKENLSFYHHLFAQTIARNLGVKYDAQDPLFRGQTFFADTALAKGYVDAYGSLEDAILWVAAQKTVKRANKMI
;
A
#
# COMPACT_ATOMS: atom_id res chain seq x y z
N TYR A 1 -9.75 15.62 5.24
CA TYR A 1 -9.19 16.82 4.60
C TYR A 1 -9.05 16.65 3.08
N ILE A 2 -8.39 15.62 2.58
CA ILE A 2 -8.14 15.43 1.13
C ILE A 2 -9.45 15.47 0.30
N SER A 3 -10.53 14.87 0.79
CA SER A 3 -11.81 14.82 0.05
C SER A 3 -12.46 16.20 -0.11
N ALA A 4 -12.37 17.08 0.88
CA ALA A 4 -12.94 18.43 0.82
C ALA A 4 -12.12 19.33 -0.12
N GLU A 5 -10.80 19.22 -0.08
CA GLU A 5 -9.91 19.99 -0.97
C GLU A 5 -10.04 19.55 -2.43
N ILE A 6 -10.12 18.24 -2.70
CA ILE A 6 -10.35 17.73 -4.06
C ILE A 6 -11.68 18.25 -4.63
N ALA A 7 -12.70 18.43 -3.81
CA ALA A 7 -14.00 18.96 -4.25
C ALA A 7 -13.95 20.45 -4.66
N HIS A 8 -12.93 21.20 -4.22
CA HIS A 8 -12.85 22.64 -4.49
C HIS A 8 -12.67 22.95 -5.98
N GLU A 9 -13.48 23.84 -6.54
CA GLU A 9 -13.55 24.13 -7.99
C GLU A 9 -12.22 24.59 -8.62
N ARG A 10 -11.35 25.25 -7.85
CA ARG A 10 -10.04 25.74 -8.30
C ARG A 10 -9.01 24.63 -8.48
N ILE A 11 -9.21 23.48 -7.85
CA ILE A 11 -8.29 22.33 -7.95
C ILE A 11 -8.65 21.51 -9.18
N SER A 12 -7.68 21.23 -10.03
CA SER A 12 -7.84 20.42 -11.24
C SER A 12 -7.62 18.93 -11.00
N GLY A 13 -6.82 18.59 -10.02
CA GLY A 13 -6.43 17.25 -9.57
C GLY A 13 -5.31 17.35 -8.55
N VAL A 14 -4.73 16.22 -8.19
CA VAL A 14 -3.71 16.12 -7.14
C VAL A 14 -2.50 15.36 -7.69
N VAL A 15 -1.31 15.84 -7.35
CA VAL A 15 -0.07 15.08 -7.53
C VAL A 15 0.41 14.64 -6.15
N LEU A 16 0.50 13.34 -5.96
CA LEU A 16 1.10 12.74 -4.77
C LEU A 16 2.61 12.63 -5.01
N PHE A 17 3.39 13.29 -4.18
CA PHE A 17 4.84 13.11 -4.12
C PHE A 17 5.12 11.90 -3.23
N VAL A 18 5.71 10.83 -3.80
CA VAL A 18 5.82 9.53 -3.13
C VAL A 18 7.28 9.12 -3.00
N ASN A 19 7.69 8.92 -1.75
CA ASN A 19 8.94 8.26 -1.40
C ASN A 19 8.76 7.58 -0.04
N GLY A 20 8.64 6.24 -0.04
CA GLY A 20 8.51 5.51 1.21
C GLY A 20 8.38 4.00 1.03
N PRO A 21 8.91 3.24 2.01
CA PRO A 21 8.96 1.78 1.98
C PRO A 21 7.60 1.12 2.33
N GLY A 22 6.61 1.89 2.71
CA GLY A 22 5.36 1.37 3.24
C GLY A 22 5.24 1.62 4.74
N GLY A 23 4.58 0.69 5.43
CA GLY A 23 4.34 0.79 6.87
C GLY A 23 3.02 0.13 7.27
N MET A 24 2.34 0.70 8.25
CA MET A 24 1.10 0.18 8.80
C MET A 24 0.00 0.12 7.73
N ILE A 25 -0.66 -1.02 7.62
CA ILE A 25 -1.71 -1.26 6.60
C ILE A 25 -3.11 -0.77 7.03
N THR A 26 -3.26 -0.33 8.27
CA THR A 26 -4.57 0.11 8.80
C THR A 26 -5.16 1.23 7.96
N ARG A 27 -6.34 0.99 7.36
CA ARG A 27 -7.10 1.93 6.53
C ARG A 27 -6.43 2.35 5.20
N VAL A 28 -5.44 1.62 4.74
CA VAL A 28 -4.84 1.84 3.40
C VAL A 28 -5.87 1.53 2.30
N ASP A 29 -6.72 0.55 2.51
CA ASP A 29 -7.86 0.20 1.66
C ASP A 29 -8.86 1.37 1.50
N VAL A 30 -9.09 2.13 2.58
CA VAL A 30 -9.96 3.33 2.55
C VAL A 30 -9.31 4.44 1.74
N LEU A 31 -7.99 4.66 1.90
CA LEU A 31 -7.24 5.63 1.11
C LEU A 31 -7.21 5.24 -0.38
N GLU A 32 -6.94 3.97 -0.68
CA GLU A 32 -7.01 3.43 -2.05
C GLU A 32 -8.37 3.71 -2.69
N LYS A 33 -9.46 3.38 -1.99
CA LYS A 33 -10.81 3.60 -2.47
C LYS A 33 -11.09 5.08 -2.73
N LEU A 34 -10.63 5.98 -1.85
CA LEU A 34 -10.76 7.44 -2.03
C LEU A 34 -10.04 7.89 -3.30
N ILE A 35 -8.82 7.41 -3.53
CA ILE A 35 -8.04 7.77 -4.73
C ILE A 35 -8.75 7.25 -5.98
N ARG A 36 -9.13 6.00 -6.00
CA ARG A 36 -9.78 5.34 -7.13
C ARG A 36 -11.13 5.95 -7.50
N GLN A 37 -11.90 6.41 -6.51
CA GLN A 37 -13.22 7.02 -6.70
C GLN A 37 -13.17 8.54 -6.82
N SER A 38 -11.99 9.14 -6.82
CA SER A 38 -11.86 10.60 -6.92
C SER A 38 -12.49 11.13 -8.21
N PRO A 39 -13.32 12.19 -8.12
CA PRO A 39 -13.91 12.83 -9.31
C PRO A 39 -12.87 13.59 -10.14
N LYS A 40 -11.69 13.83 -9.59
CA LYS A 40 -10.58 14.52 -10.24
C LYS A 40 -9.35 13.61 -10.27
N PRO A 41 -8.47 13.74 -11.26
CA PRO A 41 -7.31 12.89 -11.37
C PRO A 41 -6.38 13.06 -10.16
N ILE A 42 -6.00 11.94 -9.58
CA ILE A 42 -4.91 11.86 -8.62
C ILE A 42 -3.80 11.07 -9.30
N VAL A 43 -2.62 11.63 -9.40
CA VAL A 43 -1.44 10.97 -9.99
C VAL A 43 -0.34 10.84 -8.97
N ALA A 44 0.51 9.86 -9.13
CA ALA A 44 1.70 9.69 -8.30
C ALA A 44 2.95 10.14 -9.08
N TYR A 45 3.81 10.89 -8.41
CA TYR A 45 5.19 11.15 -8.80
C TYR A 45 6.09 10.45 -7.77
N ILE A 46 6.73 9.38 -8.21
CA ILE A 46 7.55 8.51 -7.38
C ILE A 46 9.01 8.94 -7.52
N THR A 47 9.70 9.08 -6.38
CA THR A 47 11.12 9.40 -6.33
C THR A 47 11.78 8.61 -5.20
N GLY A 48 12.57 7.61 -5.53
CA GLY A 48 13.19 6.66 -4.62
C GLY A 48 12.36 5.40 -4.43
N VAL A 49 11.59 5.27 -3.35
CA VAL A 49 10.87 4.03 -3.02
C VAL A 49 9.36 4.24 -3.01
N CYS A 50 8.63 3.35 -3.67
CA CYS A 50 7.18 3.22 -3.56
C CYS A 50 6.83 1.75 -3.32
N ALA A 51 6.89 1.31 -2.07
CA ALA A 51 6.77 -0.10 -1.73
C ALA A 51 5.66 -0.36 -0.70
N SER A 52 5.17 -1.61 -0.66
CA SER A 52 4.22 -2.11 0.33
C SER A 52 2.97 -1.21 0.42
N ALA A 53 2.61 -0.70 1.60
CA ALA A 53 1.44 0.15 1.80
C ALA A 53 1.43 1.40 0.89
N HIS A 54 2.60 1.97 0.53
CA HIS A 54 2.68 3.07 -0.43
C HIS A 54 2.27 2.61 -1.83
N PHE A 55 2.76 1.47 -2.29
CA PHE A 55 2.36 0.94 -3.59
C PHE A 55 0.89 0.54 -3.63
N TRP A 56 0.32 0.09 -2.50
CA TRP A 56 -1.10 -0.26 -2.41
C TRP A 56 -1.99 0.92 -2.84
N PHE A 57 -1.89 2.07 -2.19
CA PHE A 57 -2.75 3.21 -2.57
C PHE A 57 -2.32 3.90 -3.87
N VAL A 58 -1.01 3.91 -4.18
CA VAL A 58 -0.47 4.46 -5.44
C VAL A 58 -0.97 3.68 -6.65
N SER A 59 -1.19 2.36 -6.51
CA SER A 59 -1.76 1.55 -7.61
C SER A 59 -3.10 2.07 -8.12
N ALA A 60 -3.87 2.78 -7.27
CA ALA A 60 -5.16 3.38 -7.60
C ALA A 60 -5.06 4.74 -8.30
N CYS A 61 -3.86 5.32 -8.41
CA CYS A 61 -3.66 6.60 -9.09
C CYS A 61 -3.96 6.50 -10.59
N ALA A 62 -4.49 7.58 -11.15
CA ALA A 62 -4.82 7.67 -12.56
C ALA A 62 -3.57 7.56 -13.47
N ARG A 63 -2.41 7.95 -12.95
CA ARG A 63 -1.10 7.78 -13.59
C ARG A 63 0.01 7.77 -12.54
N ARG A 64 1.06 6.99 -12.80
CA ARG A 64 2.22 6.79 -11.93
C ARG A 64 3.48 7.13 -12.72
N PHE A 65 4.12 8.24 -12.35
CA PHE A 65 5.41 8.66 -12.90
C PHE A 65 6.53 8.20 -12.00
N VAL A 66 7.63 7.75 -12.59
CA VAL A 66 8.91 7.47 -11.92
C VAL A 66 9.95 8.48 -12.34
N SER A 67 10.80 8.89 -11.40
CA SER A 67 11.79 9.95 -11.62
C SER A 67 13.13 9.43 -12.15
N SER A 68 13.46 8.18 -11.84
CA SER A 68 14.79 7.60 -12.06
C SER A 68 14.70 6.09 -12.30
N PRO A 69 15.63 5.52 -13.09
CA PRO A 69 15.79 4.07 -13.19
C PRO A 69 16.07 3.38 -11.84
N MET A 70 16.55 4.14 -10.85
CA MET A 70 16.84 3.64 -9.49
C MET A 70 15.63 3.63 -8.56
N ASP A 71 14.48 4.14 -9.00
CA ASP A 71 13.25 4.07 -8.19
C ASP A 71 12.81 2.62 -8.04
N GLU A 72 12.39 2.25 -6.82
CA GLU A 72 11.96 0.90 -6.47
C GLU A 72 10.46 0.84 -6.23
N ILE A 73 9.78 -0.11 -6.89
CA ILE A 73 8.33 -0.25 -6.87
C ILE A 73 7.94 -1.69 -6.52
N GLY A 74 6.90 -1.87 -5.70
CA GLY A 74 6.35 -3.20 -5.45
C GLY A 74 6.22 -3.56 -3.98
N SER A 75 6.84 -4.66 -3.54
CA SER A 75 6.71 -5.20 -2.17
C SER A 75 5.24 -5.44 -1.79
N CYS A 76 4.48 -6.08 -2.70
CA CYS A 76 3.09 -6.47 -2.43
C CYS A 76 3.09 -7.67 -1.47
N GLY A 77 3.20 -7.38 -0.19
CA GLY A 77 3.27 -8.38 0.87
C GLY A 77 2.99 -7.76 2.22
N VAL A 78 2.73 -8.62 3.20
CA VAL A 78 2.52 -8.25 4.60
C VAL A 78 3.45 -9.07 5.48
N VAL A 79 3.92 -8.45 6.55
CA VAL A 79 4.78 -9.09 7.52
C VAL A 79 4.30 -8.77 8.93
N TYR A 80 4.43 -9.72 9.82
CA TYR A 80 4.30 -9.54 11.26
C TYR A 80 5.62 -9.92 11.90
N THR A 81 6.22 -9.00 12.63
CA THR A 81 7.45 -9.27 13.39
C THR A 81 7.07 -9.59 14.82
N PHE A 82 7.34 -10.80 15.25
CA PHE A 82 7.19 -11.22 16.64
C PHE A 82 8.52 -11.02 17.38
N GLN A 83 8.42 -10.44 18.57
CA GLN A 83 9.57 -10.25 19.45
C GLN A 83 9.16 -10.67 20.85
N SER A 84 9.80 -11.71 21.40
CA SER A 84 9.63 -12.14 22.78
C SER A 84 10.68 -11.49 23.67
N PHE A 85 10.23 -10.94 24.79
CA PHE A 85 11.09 -10.42 25.85
C PHE A 85 11.09 -11.32 27.09
N LYS A 86 10.51 -12.50 27.01
CA LYS A 86 10.32 -13.42 28.15
C LYS A 86 11.63 -13.76 28.86
N GLU A 87 12.64 -14.14 28.08
CA GLU A 87 13.98 -14.47 28.64
C GLU A 87 14.68 -13.25 29.24
N TYR A 88 14.54 -12.10 28.59
CA TYR A 88 15.10 -10.84 29.11
C TYR A 88 14.50 -10.48 30.47
N TYR A 89 13.17 -10.54 30.61
CA TYR A 89 12.53 -10.28 31.91
C TYR A 89 12.89 -11.33 32.96
N ALA A 90 12.99 -12.60 32.58
CA ALA A 90 13.41 -13.65 33.50
C ALA A 90 14.82 -13.42 34.07
N GLN A 91 15.78 -12.92 33.24
CA GLN A 91 17.11 -12.56 33.70
C GLN A 91 17.09 -11.39 34.72
N MET A 92 16.15 -10.47 34.53
CA MET A 92 15.93 -9.35 35.48
C MET A 92 15.10 -9.74 36.71
N ARG A 93 14.68 -11.01 36.83
CA ARG A 93 13.79 -11.52 37.89
C ARG A 93 12.43 -10.81 37.92
N ILE A 94 11.94 -10.42 36.75
CA ILE A 94 10.61 -9.85 36.55
C ILE A 94 9.72 -10.95 36.00
N GLU A 95 8.64 -11.27 36.71
CA GLU A 95 7.58 -12.16 36.26
C GLU A 95 6.42 -11.30 35.75
N ILE A 96 5.92 -11.62 34.54
CA ILE A 96 4.75 -10.98 33.94
C ILE A 96 3.68 -12.06 33.79
N GLU A 97 2.53 -11.83 34.39
CA GLU A 97 1.38 -12.73 34.32
C GLU A 97 0.17 -12.00 33.76
N ASP A 98 -0.38 -12.52 32.68
CA ASP A 98 -1.63 -12.03 32.09
C ASP A 98 -2.79 -12.92 32.55
N SER A 99 -3.80 -12.30 33.14
CA SER A 99 -5.03 -12.98 33.53
C SER A 99 -6.19 -12.67 32.59
N TYR A 100 -6.90 -13.68 32.16
CA TYR A 100 -8.05 -13.57 31.26
C TYR A 100 -9.28 -14.22 31.90
N PRO A 101 -10.48 -13.64 31.78
CA PRO A 101 -11.70 -14.32 32.17
C PRO A 101 -11.97 -15.51 31.23
N ASP A 102 -12.60 -16.57 31.73
CA ASP A 102 -12.93 -17.78 30.96
C ASP A 102 -13.69 -17.47 29.67
N SER A 103 -14.55 -16.44 29.70
CA SER A 103 -15.31 -15.96 28.54
C SER A 103 -14.48 -15.25 27.47
N ALA A 104 -13.20 -14.95 27.71
CA ALA A 104 -12.31 -14.24 26.80
C ALA A 104 -10.99 -15.01 26.54
N ASP A 105 -11.04 -16.33 26.53
CA ASP A 105 -9.91 -17.24 26.33
C ASP A 105 -9.17 -17.03 24.99
N ARG A 106 -9.85 -16.42 24.00
CA ARG A 106 -9.28 -16.12 22.68
C ARG A 106 -8.54 -14.79 22.60
N LYS A 107 -8.64 -13.94 23.64
CA LYS A 107 -7.95 -12.65 23.63
C LYS A 107 -6.42 -12.86 23.59
N ASN A 108 -5.75 -12.17 22.66
CA ASN A 108 -4.31 -12.30 22.40
C ASN A 108 -3.82 -13.74 22.10
N ARG A 109 -4.73 -14.65 21.70
CA ARG A 109 -4.40 -16.06 21.52
C ARG A 109 -3.31 -16.28 20.49
N ALA A 110 -3.35 -15.56 19.37
CA ALA A 110 -2.33 -15.68 18.33
C ALA A 110 -0.91 -15.32 18.86
N TYR A 111 -0.82 -14.29 19.72
CA TYR A 111 0.43 -13.91 20.37
C TYR A 111 0.88 -14.99 21.35
N ARG A 112 0.00 -15.46 22.25
CA ARG A 112 0.32 -16.49 23.26
C ARG A 112 0.70 -17.80 22.63
N ASP A 113 -0.05 -18.29 21.64
CA ASP A 113 0.26 -19.55 20.97
C ASP A 113 1.64 -19.49 20.30
N ASN A 114 2.00 -18.33 19.70
CA ASN A 114 3.32 -18.15 19.12
C ASN A 114 4.44 -18.06 20.18
N GLU A 115 4.21 -17.35 21.28
CA GLU A 115 5.21 -17.19 22.35
C GLU A 115 5.43 -18.47 23.16
N GLU A 116 4.36 -19.19 23.49
CA GLU A 116 4.40 -20.34 24.40
C GLU A 116 4.63 -21.67 23.66
N LYS A 117 4.09 -21.79 22.45
CA LYS A 117 4.05 -23.05 21.68
C LYS A 117 4.81 -22.98 20.36
N GLN A 118 5.36 -21.78 20.01
CA GLN A 118 5.92 -21.52 18.68
C GLN A 118 4.95 -21.80 17.53
N ASP A 119 3.63 -21.65 17.81
CA ASP A 119 2.56 -21.84 16.85
C ASP A 119 2.11 -20.50 16.28
N ASP A 120 2.52 -20.21 15.05
CA ASP A 120 2.20 -18.98 14.32
C ASP A 120 0.97 -19.13 13.38
N THR A 121 0.23 -20.24 13.48
CA THR A 121 -0.89 -20.56 12.58
C THR A 121 -1.92 -19.42 12.51
N LEU A 122 -2.40 -18.92 13.65
CA LEU A 122 -3.38 -17.84 13.68
C LEU A 122 -2.82 -16.51 13.15
N ILE A 123 -1.53 -16.26 13.35
CA ILE A 123 -0.84 -15.10 12.77
C ILE A 123 -0.84 -15.22 11.26
N LYS A 124 -0.43 -16.38 10.71
CA LYS A 124 -0.38 -16.64 9.26
C LYS A 124 -1.76 -16.57 8.60
N GLU A 125 -2.81 -17.04 9.26
CA GLU A 125 -4.18 -16.89 8.77
C GLU A 125 -4.57 -15.41 8.60
N ASN A 126 -4.30 -14.58 9.61
CA ASN A 126 -4.56 -13.15 9.53
C ASN A 126 -3.73 -12.46 8.44
N LEU A 127 -2.44 -12.80 8.34
CA LEU A 127 -1.56 -12.27 7.30
C LEU A 127 -2.04 -12.67 5.90
N SER A 128 -2.51 -13.90 5.73
CA SER A 128 -3.05 -14.39 4.46
C SER A 128 -4.27 -13.60 4.01
N PHE A 129 -5.17 -13.23 4.93
CA PHE A 129 -6.31 -12.37 4.65
C PHE A 129 -5.86 -10.98 4.13
N TYR A 130 -4.96 -10.32 4.85
CA TYR A 130 -4.46 -9.01 4.46
C TYR A 130 -3.69 -9.05 3.14
N HIS A 131 -2.85 -10.07 2.96
CA HIS A 131 -2.10 -10.25 1.73
C HIS A 131 -3.02 -10.45 0.51
N HIS A 132 -4.03 -11.29 0.64
CA HIS A 132 -4.99 -11.55 -0.43
C HIS A 132 -5.75 -10.27 -0.83
N LEU A 133 -6.24 -9.50 0.16
CA LEU A 133 -6.89 -8.22 -0.09
C LEU A 133 -5.97 -7.23 -0.81
N PHE A 134 -4.72 -7.14 -0.38
CA PHE A 134 -3.71 -6.28 -0.99
C PHE A 134 -3.44 -6.68 -2.43
N ALA A 135 -3.11 -7.95 -2.66
CA ALA A 135 -2.77 -8.48 -3.98
C ALA A 135 -3.92 -8.33 -4.99
N GLN A 136 -5.15 -8.67 -4.60
CA GLN A 136 -6.31 -8.50 -5.45
C GLN A 136 -6.59 -7.02 -5.77
N THR A 137 -6.39 -6.14 -4.80
CA THR A 137 -6.56 -4.70 -5.02
C THR A 137 -5.56 -4.17 -6.03
N ILE A 138 -4.28 -4.54 -5.89
CA ILE A 138 -3.24 -4.15 -6.87
C ILE A 138 -3.55 -4.72 -8.24
N ALA A 139 -3.85 -6.01 -8.35
CA ALA A 139 -4.16 -6.66 -9.63
C ALA A 139 -5.31 -5.93 -10.35
N ARG A 140 -6.38 -5.62 -9.62
CA ARG A 140 -7.51 -4.84 -10.14
C ARG A 140 -7.10 -3.45 -10.62
N ASN A 141 -6.33 -2.72 -9.82
CA ASN A 141 -5.96 -1.33 -10.11
C ASN A 141 -4.99 -1.22 -11.28
N LEU A 142 -4.09 -2.19 -11.42
CA LEU A 142 -3.14 -2.27 -12.53
C LEU A 142 -3.75 -2.89 -13.79
N GLY A 143 -4.93 -3.50 -13.70
CA GLY A 143 -5.54 -4.24 -14.81
C GLY A 143 -4.80 -5.52 -15.17
N VAL A 144 -4.05 -6.11 -14.24
CA VAL A 144 -3.32 -7.37 -14.43
C VAL A 144 -4.06 -8.53 -13.78
N LYS A 145 -3.85 -9.74 -14.31
CA LYS A 145 -4.39 -10.94 -13.67
C LYS A 145 -3.60 -11.25 -12.40
N TYR A 146 -4.32 -11.52 -11.31
CA TYR A 146 -3.69 -12.04 -10.11
C TYR A 146 -3.13 -13.45 -10.37
N ASP A 147 -1.84 -13.63 -10.07
CA ASP A 147 -1.16 -14.92 -10.07
C ASP A 147 -0.31 -15.01 -8.80
N ALA A 148 -0.63 -15.97 -7.94
CA ALA A 148 0.09 -16.20 -6.68
C ALA A 148 1.58 -16.56 -6.87
N GLN A 149 1.99 -16.94 -8.09
CA GLN A 149 3.39 -17.24 -8.42
C GLN A 149 4.14 -16.02 -8.99
N ASP A 150 3.44 -14.96 -9.39
CA ASP A 150 4.11 -13.75 -9.86
C ASP A 150 4.90 -13.10 -8.71
N PRO A 151 6.19 -12.80 -8.91
CA PRO A 151 7.05 -12.17 -7.93
C PRO A 151 6.50 -10.87 -7.32
N LEU A 152 5.69 -10.10 -8.08
CA LEU A 152 5.00 -8.92 -7.56
C LEU A 152 4.16 -9.27 -6.33
N PHE A 153 3.29 -10.29 -6.46
CA PHE A 153 2.37 -10.71 -5.40
C PHE A 153 3.04 -11.57 -4.31
N ARG A 154 4.34 -11.83 -4.46
CA ARG A 154 5.18 -12.51 -3.47
C ARG A 154 6.10 -11.56 -2.70
N GLY A 155 5.85 -10.24 -2.82
CA GLY A 155 6.57 -9.23 -2.05
C GLY A 155 7.87 -8.72 -2.68
N GLN A 156 8.13 -9.04 -3.96
CA GLN A 156 9.33 -8.52 -4.63
C GLN A 156 9.19 -7.03 -4.98
N THR A 157 10.32 -6.30 -4.89
CA THR A 157 10.49 -4.96 -5.48
C THR A 157 11.13 -5.05 -6.85
N PHE A 158 10.90 -4.04 -7.68
CA PHE A 158 11.42 -3.93 -9.03
C PHE A 158 11.95 -2.52 -9.25
N PHE A 159 13.07 -2.39 -9.92
CA PHE A 159 13.52 -1.10 -10.43
C PHE A 159 12.60 -0.59 -11.52
N ALA A 160 12.62 0.74 -11.72
CA ALA A 160 11.67 1.46 -12.56
C ALA A 160 11.56 0.91 -13.99
N ASP A 161 12.66 0.51 -14.63
CA ASP A 161 12.62 -0.08 -16.00
C ASP A 161 11.79 -1.35 -16.05
N THR A 162 11.99 -2.24 -15.07
CA THR A 162 11.22 -3.48 -14.99
C THR A 162 9.76 -3.20 -14.62
N ALA A 163 9.51 -2.28 -13.69
CA ALA A 163 8.17 -1.89 -13.29
C ALA A 163 7.39 -1.26 -14.46
N LEU A 164 8.06 -0.44 -15.28
CA LEU A 164 7.48 0.15 -16.49
C LEU A 164 7.15 -0.92 -17.54
N ALA A 165 8.10 -1.82 -17.82
CA ALA A 165 7.90 -2.91 -18.78
C ALA A 165 6.76 -3.85 -18.39
N LYS A 166 6.50 -4.01 -17.09
CA LYS A 166 5.40 -4.83 -16.54
C LYS A 166 4.09 -4.05 -16.34
N GLY A 167 4.06 -2.75 -16.58
CA GLY A 167 2.87 -1.91 -16.41
C GLY A 167 2.54 -1.58 -14.95
N TYR A 168 3.48 -1.71 -14.04
CA TYR A 168 3.29 -1.34 -12.62
C TYR A 168 3.37 0.18 -12.43
N VAL A 169 4.09 0.87 -13.31
CA VAL A 169 4.14 2.32 -13.46
C VAL A 169 3.94 2.70 -14.92
N ASP A 170 3.64 3.97 -15.21
CA ASP A 170 3.12 4.36 -16.53
C ASP A 170 4.14 5.13 -17.39
N ALA A 171 5.07 5.86 -16.79
CA ALA A 171 6.05 6.65 -17.53
C ALA A 171 7.20 7.13 -16.64
N TYR A 172 8.32 7.42 -17.26
CA TYR A 172 9.31 8.35 -16.69
C TYR A 172 8.80 9.79 -16.81
N GLY A 173 9.13 10.62 -15.84
CA GLY A 173 8.79 12.05 -15.89
C GLY A 173 9.29 12.81 -14.68
N SER A 174 9.25 14.13 -14.78
CA SER A 174 9.49 15.08 -13.71
C SER A 174 8.22 15.36 -12.91
N LEU A 175 8.35 16.10 -11.82
CA LEU A 175 7.18 16.64 -11.09
C LEU A 175 6.34 17.55 -11.97
N GLU A 176 7.00 18.36 -12.83
CA GLU A 176 6.37 19.24 -13.81
C GLU A 176 5.54 18.44 -14.81
N ASP A 177 6.04 17.31 -15.31
CA ASP A 177 5.29 16.44 -16.22
C ASP A 177 4.02 15.90 -15.56
N ALA A 178 4.09 15.49 -14.29
CA ALA A 178 2.94 15.06 -13.53
C ALA A 178 1.91 16.18 -13.35
N ILE A 179 2.35 17.40 -13.05
CA ILE A 179 1.48 18.59 -12.93
C ILE A 179 0.83 18.93 -14.27
N LEU A 180 1.60 18.95 -15.35
CA LEU A 180 1.09 19.25 -16.70
C LEU A 180 0.09 18.18 -17.15
N TRP A 181 0.33 16.92 -16.85
CA TRP A 181 -0.62 15.85 -17.15
C TRP A 181 -1.96 16.07 -16.46
N VAL A 182 -1.97 16.42 -15.16
CA VAL A 182 -3.19 16.75 -14.40
C VAL A 182 -3.91 17.94 -14.99
N ALA A 183 -3.18 19.01 -15.35
CA ALA A 183 -3.74 20.20 -15.95
C ALA A 183 -4.43 19.92 -17.30
N ALA A 184 -3.84 19.07 -18.13
CA ALA A 184 -4.39 18.67 -19.43
C ALA A 184 -5.74 17.93 -19.30
N GLN A 185 -5.95 17.13 -18.25
CA GLN A 185 -7.21 16.42 -18.02
C GLN A 185 -8.40 17.36 -17.82
N LYS A 186 -8.17 18.54 -17.25
CA LYS A 186 -9.21 19.56 -17.08
C LYS A 186 -9.70 20.12 -18.41
N THR A 187 -8.79 20.29 -19.36
CA THR A 187 -9.11 20.82 -20.69
C THR A 187 -9.96 19.84 -21.49
N VAL A 188 -9.62 18.55 -21.47
CA VAL A 188 -10.39 17.50 -22.16
C VAL A 188 -11.82 17.38 -21.62
N LYS A 189 -12.00 17.40 -20.28
CA LYS A 189 -13.34 17.34 -19.66
C LYS A 189 -14.19 18.56 -19.99
N ARG A 190 -13.59 19.74 -20.19
CA ARG A 190 -14.32 20.95 -20.63
C ARG A 190 -14.75 20.85 -22.08
N ALA A 191 -13.87 20.39 -22.97
CA ALA A 191 -14.19 20.19 -24.40
C ALA A 191 -15.35 19.21 -24.58
N ASN A 192 -15.33 18.06 -23.87
CA ASN A 192 -16.41 17.06 -23.96
C ASN A 192 -17.74 17.50 -23.31
N LYS A 193 -17.78 18.58 -22.53
CA LYS A 193 -19.02 19.15 -21.99
C LYS A 193 -19.65 20.23 -22.91
N MET A 194 -18.93 20.64 -23.96
CA MET A 194 -19.37 21.67 -24.93
C MET A 194 -19.88 21.05 -26.24
N ILE A 195 -19.86 19.71 -26.34
CA ILE A 195 -20.47 18.93 -27.42
C ILE A 195 -21.75 18.25 -26.86
#